data_70780ab54639d3cf279826ab5afeb818
#
_entry.id   70780ab54639d3cf279826ab5afeb818
#
_cell.length_a   1.000
_cell.length_b   1.000
_cell.length_c   1.000
_cell.angle_alpha   90.00
_cell.angle_beta   90.00
_cell.angle_gamma   90.00
#
_symmetry.space_group_name_H-M   'P 1'
#
loop_
_entity.id
_entity.type
_entity.pdbx_description
1 polymer ?
#
loop_
_entity_poly.entity_id
_entity_poly.type
_entity_poly.pdbx_seq_one_letter_code
_entity_poly.pdbx_strand_id
1 'polypeptide(L)'
;MQTTMQTIASPPVADFAAVKLKQQAAWSAGDYAVVGTTLQIVGETLCEALDLRACERVLDVAAGNGNATLAAARRWCDVVSTDYVGALLERGKARASAEGLAVQFEEADAENLPYADASFDVVLSTFGVMFTPNQEKAAREMSRVCKPGGQIGLANWTPSGFIGELFKLIGRYIPPPAGVKSPSLWGTEEHLRELFGKHIGTMEVQRKNFVFRYRTPQHWLDTFRTYYGPMHKAFGALDAAQQDSLAADLIRLAQQFNRAHDGAMRVPSEYLEVVIKRR
;
A
#
# COMPACT_ATOMS: atom_id res chain seq x y z
N MET A 1 -14.86 19.10 50.72
CA MET A 1 -14.31 18.14 49.75
C MET A 1 -14.42 18.75 48.35
N GLN A 2 -13.34 19.32 47.85
CA GLN A 2 -13.29 19.84 46.48
C GLN A 2 -12.88 18.68 45.54
N THR A 3 -13.79 18.28 44.65
CA THR A 3 -13.53 17.27 43.63
C THR A 3 -12.77 17.95 42.49
N THR A 4 -11.48 17.68 42.37
CA THR A 4 -10.66 18.16 41.28
C THR A 4 -11.06 17.39 40.00
N MET A 5 -11.78 18.05 39.10
CA MET A 5 -12.00 17.52 37.73
C MET A 5 -10.66 17.48 37.00
N GLN A 6 -10.12 16.29 36.77
CA GLN A 6 -9.04 16.09 35.84
C GLN A 6 -9.55 16.34 34.41
N THR A 7 -9.06 17.40 33.80
CA THR A 7 -9.27 17.69 32.37
C THR A 7 -8.53 16.61 31.58
N ILE A 8 -9.26 15.70 30.96
CA ILE A 8 -8.70 14.72 30.00
C ILE A 8 -8.26 15.55 28.81
N ALA A 9 -6.95 15.70 28.63
CA ALA A 9 -6.38 16.34 27.44
C ALA A 9 -6.83 15.56 26.19
N SER A 10 -7.38 16.25 25.21
CA SER A 10 -7.70 15.67 23.90
C SER A 10 -6.44 15.06 23.29
N PRO A 11 -6.51 13.88 22.69
CA PRO A 11 -5.34 13.29 22.04
C PRO A 11 -4.76 14.27 21.02
N PRO A 12 -3.42 14.32 20.86
CA PRO A 12 -2.79 15.22 19.92
C PRO A 12 -3.30 14.94 18.50
N VAL A 13 -3.75 15.99 17.82
CA VAL A 13 -4.13 15.90 16.39
C VAL A 13 -2.88 15.65 15.57
N ALA A 14 -2.88 14.60 14.76
CA ALA A 14 -1.73 14.28 13.92
C ALA A 14 -1.45 15.40 12.91
N ASP A 15 -0.21 15.83 12.79
CA ASP A 15 0.24 16.68 11.70
C ASP A 15 0.45 15.82 10.44
N PHE A 16 -0.64 15.59 9.72
CA PHE A 16 -0.62 14.77 8.50
C PHE A 16 0.30 15.32 7.41
N ALA A 17 0.53 16.64 7.35
CA ALA A 17 1.43 17.23 6.36
C ALA A 17 2.89 16.86 6.67
N ALA A 18 3.33 17.00 7.91
CA ALA A 18 4.66 16.60 8.33
C ALA A 18 4.89 15.09 8.21
N VAL A 19 3.86 14.28 8.53
CA VAL A 19 3.91 12.82 8.37
C VAL A 19 4.08 12.45 6.90
N LYS A 20 3.30 13.06 6.01
CA LYS A 20 3.36 12.82 4.55
C LYS A 20 4.73 13.13 3.96
N LEU A 21 5.35 14.25 4.33
CA LEU A 21 6.71 14.60 3.89
C LEU A 21 7.73 13.54 4.31
N LYS A 22 7.65 13.05 5.55
CA LYS A 22 8.53 11.97 6.05
C LYS A 22 8.29 10.65 5.30
N GLN A 23 7.05 10.32 5.01
CA GLN A 23 6.70 9.12 4.25
C GLN A 23 7.19 9.22 2.80
N GLN A 24 6.99 10.35 2.13
CA GLN A 24 7.51 10.58 0.78
C GLN A 24 9.03 10.42 0.73
N ALA A 25 9.75 11.01 1.71
CA ALA A 25 11.19 10.84 1.84
C ALA A 25 11.60 9.38 2.13
N ALA A 26 10.76 8.62 2.84
CA ALA A 26 11.02 7.20 3.08
C ALA A 26 10.81 6.36 1.81
N TRP A 27 9.72 6.58 1.06
CA TRP A 27 9.45 5.87 -0.19
C TRP A 27 10.38 6.26 -1.33
N SER A 28 10.95 7.48 -1.29
CA SER A 28 12.01 7.93 -2.22
C SER A 28 13.38 7.35 -1.90
N ALA A 29 13.55 6.73 -0.71
CA ALA A 29 14.82 6.11 -0.32
C ALA A 29 14.90 4.66 -0.80
N GLY A 30 16.08 4.23 -1.21
CA GLY A 30 16.27 2.91 -1.82
C GLY A 30 15.72 2.85 -3.26
N ASP A 31 15.26 1.70 -3.69
CA ASP A 31 14.59 1.49 -4.98
C ASP A 31 13.46 0.46 -4.79
N TYR A 32 12.29 0.94 -4.40
CA TYR A 32 11.14 0.07 -4.17
C TYR A 32 10.79 -0.79 -5.39
N ALA A 33 11.10 -0.35 -6.61
CA ALA A 33 10.79 -1.11 -7.81
C ALA A 33 11.41 -2.52 -7.81
N VAL A 34 12.55 -2.72 -7.13
CA VAL A 34 13.17 -4.05 -6.97
C VAL A 34 12.27 -4.99 -6.17
N VAL A 35 11.65 -4.52 -5.11
CA VAL A 35 10.68 -5.29 -4.32
C VAL A 35 9.32 -5.30 -5.01
N GLY A 36 8.83 -4.14 -5.42
CA GLY A 36 7.51 -3.96 -6.02
C GLY A 36 7.27 -4.84 -7.23
N THR A 37 8.27 -4.97 -8.12
CA THR A 37 8.15 -5.80 -9.33
C THR A 37 7.84 -7.27 -9.02
N THR A 38 8.24 -7.79 -7.86
CA THR A 38 7.90 -9.17 -7.45
C THR A 38 6.41 -9.37 -7.20
N LEU A 39 5.66 -8.29 -6.96
CA LEU A 39 4.23 -8.28 -6.62
C LEU A 39 3.31 -8.14 -7.84
N GLN A 40 3.81 -8.22 -9.08
CA GLN A 40 3.03 -8.02 -10.31
C GLN A 40 1.74 -8.85 -10.36
N ILE A 41 1.80 -10.10 -9.92
CA ILE A 41 0.65 -11.01 -9.91
C ILE A 41 -0.55 -10.43 -9.15
N VAL A 42 -0.33 -9.59 -8.13
CA VAL A 42 -1.42 -8.98 -7.35
C VAL A 42 -2.17 -7.95 -8.18
N GLY A 43 -1.45 -7.14 -8.97
CA GLY A 43 -2.07 -6.21 -9.93
C GLY A 43 -2.88 -6.95 -10.99
N GLU A 44 -2.34 -8.05 -11.54
CA GLU A 44 -3.06 -8.88 -12.52
C GLU A 44 -4.34 -9.46 -11.93
N THR A 45 -4.27 -10.10 -10.76
CA THR A 45 -5.45 -10.72 -10.14
C THR A 45 -6.51 -9.71 -9.73
N LEU A 46 -6.12 -8.50 -9.29
CA LEU A 46 -7.06 -7.42 -9.01
C LEU A 46 -7.77 -6.93 -10.27
N CYS A 47 -7.05 -6.78 -11.38
CA CYS A 47 -7.66 -6.40 -12.66
C CYS A 47 -8.63 -7.47 -13.19
N GLU A 48 -8.35 -8.77 -12.97
CA GLU A 48 -9.30 -9.85 -13.25
C GLU A 48 -10.54 -9.78 -12.35
N ALA A 49 -10.36 -9.55 -11.04
CA ALA A 49 -11.47 -9.43 -10.10
C ALA A 49 -12.40 -8.24 -10.41
N LEU A 50 -11.83 -7.15 -10.97
CA LEU A 50 -12.57 -5.99 -11.44
C LEU A 50 -13.27 -6.22 -12.79
N ASP A 51 -12.97 -7.32 -13.48
CA ASP A 51 -13.44 -7.61 -14.85
C ASP A 51 -13.23 -6.42 -15.79
N LEU A 52 -11.97 -5.87 -15.79
CA LEU A 52 -11.64 -4.68 -16.57
C LEU A 52 -11.87 -4.90 -18.06
N ARG A 53 -12.51 -3.92 -18.69
CA ARG A 53 -12.85 -3.94 -20.13
C ARG A 53 -12.05 -2.88 -20.88
N ALA A 54 -11.77 -3.19 -22.13
CA ALA A 54 -11.12 -2.23 -23.03
C ALA A 54 -11.87 -0.89 -23.06
N CYS A 55 -11.13 0.21 -23.16
CA CYS A 55 -11.62 1.58 -23.19
C CYS A 55 -12.23 2.10 -21.85
N GLU A 56 -12.23 1.32 -20.77
CA GLU A 56 -12.54 1.88 -19.45
C GLU A 56 -11.43 2.83 -19.01
N ARG A 57 -11.82 3.95 -18.42
CA ARG A 57 -10.87 4.92 -17.85
C ARG A 57 -10.52 4.52 -16.44
N VAL A 58 -9.27 4.13 -16.23
CA VAL A 58 -8.76 3.57 -14.97
C VAL A 58 -7.78 4.55 -14.31
N LEU A 59 -7.94 4.77 -13.01
CA LEU A 59 -6.97 5.49 -12.17
C LEU A 59 -6.29 4.50 -11.22
N ASP A 60 -4.96 4.40 -11.29
CA ASP A 60 -4.15 3.68 -10.32
C ASP A 60 -3.56 4.67 -9.30
N VAL A 61 -4.01 4.57 -8.04
CA VAL A 61 -3.68 5.50 -6.94
C VAL A 61 -2.55 4.94 -6.10
N ALA A 62 -1.50 5.75 -5.88
CA ALA A 62 -0.28 5.34 -5.20
C ALA A 62 0.32 4.09 -5.88
N ALA A 63 0.46 4.18 -7.20
CA ALA A 63 0.77 3.08 -8.10
C ALA A 63 2.20 2.53 -7.97
N GLY A 64 3.10 3.29 -7.32
CA GLY A 64 4.50 2.95 -7.22
C GLY A 64 5.14 2.78 -8.60
N ASN A 65 5.72 1.63 -8.87
CA ASN A 65 6.33 1.29 -10.15
C ASN A 65 5.34 0.66 -11.17
N GLY A 66 4.02 0.80 -10.96
CA GLY A 66 2.98 0.56 -11.94
C GLY A 66 2.54 -0.89 -12.13
N ASN A 67 2.49 -1.73 -11.11
CA ASN A 67 2.09 -3.13 -11.27
C ASN A 67 0.64 -3.28 -11.76
N ALA A 68 -0.32 -2.62 -11.12
CA ALA A 68 -1.72 -2.65 -11.53
C ALA A 68 -1.96 -1.75 -12.75
N THR A 69 -1.23 -0.64 -12.85
CA THR A 69 -1.18 0.23 -14.04
C THR A 69 -0.96 -0.58 -15.32
N LEU A 70 0.13 -1.36 -15.37
CA LEU A 70 0.50 -2.15 -16.55
C LEU A 70 -0.50 -3.29 -16.79
N ALA A 71 -1.00 -3.90 -15.72
CA ALA A 71 -2.03 -4.93 -15.83
C ALA A 71 -3.32 -4.38 -16.48
N ALA A 72 -3.77 -3.19 -16.08
CA ALA A 72 -4.92 -2.51 -16.70
C ALA A 72 -4.64 -2.10 -18.16
N ALA A 73 -3.43 -1.56 -18.43
CA ALA A 73 -3.05 -1.15 -19.78
C ALA A 73 -2.99 -2.34 -20.75
N ARG A 74 -2.54 -3.53 -20.32
CA ARG A 74 -2.59 -4.77 -21.12
C ARG A 74 -4.02 -5.22 -21.47
N ARG A 75 -5.02 -4.74 -20.72
CA ARG A 75 -6.46 -4.96 -20.97
C ARG A 75 -7.09 -3.86 -21.84
N TRP A 76 -6.22 -3.02 -22.44
CA TRP A 76 -6.61 -1.92 -23.34
C TRP A 76 -7.46 -0.83 -22.65
N CYS A 77 -7.29 -0.67 -21.34
CA CYS A 77 -7.88 0.46 -20.59
C CYS A 77 -7.13 1.78 -20.90
N ASP A 78 -7.85 2.90 -20.75
CA ASP A 78 -7.24 4.24 -20.72
C ASP A 78 -6.75 4.52 -19.29
N VAL A 79 -5.45 4.36 -19.05
CA VAL A 79 -4.88 4.31 -17.70
C VAL A 79 -4.14 5.59 -17.35
N VAL A 80 -4.51 6.16 -16.19
CA VAL A 80 -3.75 7.18 -15.48
C VAL A 80 -3.12 6.54 -14.24
N SER A 81 -1.80 6.63 -14.13
CA SER A 81 -1.01 6.11 -13.01
C SER A 81 -0.52 7.25 -12.14
N THR A 82 -0.84 7.24 -10.85
CA THR A 82 -0.47 8.32 -9.94
C THR A 82 0.31 7.83 -8.73
N ASP A 83 1.34 8.58 -8.38
CA ASP A 83 2.09 8.43 -7.13
C ASP A 83 2.66 9.80 -6.75
N TYR A 84 2.93 10.03 -5.46
CA TYR A 84 3.58 11.26 -5.02
C TYR A 84 5.10 11.17 -5.03
N VAL A 85 5.67 9.99 -5.41
CA VAL A 85 7.11 9.75 -5.59
C VAL A 85 7.43 9.65 -7.07
N GLY A 86 7.87 10.75 -7.68
CA GLY A 86 8.17 10.81 -9.12
C GLY A 86 9.16 9.75 -9.60
N ALA A 87 10.17 9.41 -8.78
CA ALA A 87 11.13 8.36 -9.13
C ALA A 87 10.48 6.97 -9.35
N LEU A 88 9.39 6.65 -8.65
CA LEU A 88 8.66 5.40 -8.85
C LEU A 88 7.85 5.45 -10.16
N LEU A 89 7.25 6.60 -10.48
CA LEU A 89 6.56 6.80 -11.75
C LEU A 89 7.51 6.66 -12.95
N GLU A 90 8.74 7.17 -12.84
CA GLU A 90 9.77 6.97 -13.89
C GLU A 90 10.10 5.48 -14.09
N ARG A 91 10.13 4.67 -13.02
CA ARG A 91 10.24 3.21 -13.14
C ARG A 91 9.04 2.61 -13.87
N GLY A 92 7.82 3.09 -13.56
CA GLY A 92 6.58 2.69 -14.25
C GLY A 92 6.61 3.05 -15.73
N LYS A 93 7.02 4.27 -16.08
CA LYS A 93 7.16 4.74 -17.46
C LYS A 93 8.13 3.86 -18.27
N ALA A 94 9.29 3.55 -17.71
CA ALA A 94 10.28 2.69 -18.35
C ALA A 94 9.71 1.28 -18.63
N ARG A 95 8.94 0.72 -17.70
CA ARG A 95 8.26 -0.57 -17.89
C ARG A 95 7.18 -0.50 -18.96
N ALA A 96 6.32 0.51 -18.92
CA ALA A 96 5.28 0.72 -19.93
C ALA A 96 5.88 0.87 -21.33
N SER A 97 6.95 1.65 -21.46
CA SER A 97 7.68 1.83 -22.73
C SER A 97 8.28 0.53 -23.25
N ALA A 98 8.85 -0.29 -22.37
CA ALA A 98 9.43 -1.59 -22.76
C ALA A 98 8.37 -2.58 -23.28
N GLU A 99 7.12 -2.44 -22.85
CA GLU A 99 5.99 -3.26 -23.28
C GLU A 99 5.16 -2.60 -24.41
N GLY A 100 5.51 -1.38 -24.83
CA GLY A 100 4.75 -0.62 -25.82
C GLY A 100 3.36 -0.18 -25.36
N LEU A 101 3.16 -0.03 -24.05
CA LEU A 101 1.88 0.35 -23.44
C LEU A 101 1.73 1.87 -23.35
N ALA A 102 0.58 2.38 -23.77
CA ALA A 102 0.21 3.79 -23.61
C ALA A 102 -0.39 4.02 -22.19
N VAL A 103 0.29 4.79 -21.36
CA VAL A 103 -0.12 5.11 -19.99
C VAL A 103 0.22 6.56 -19.69
N GLN A 104 -0.69 7.29 -19.02
CA GLN A 104 -0.42 8.60 -18.46
C GLN A 104 0.13 8.45 -17.05
N PHE A 105 1.27 9.10 -16.75
CA PHE A 105 1.91 9.07 -15.43
C PHE A 105 1.95 10.49 -14.86
N GLU A 106 1.36 10.68 -13.68
CA GLU A 106 1.21 12.00 -13.05
C GLU A 106 1.57 11.95 -11.57
N GLU A 107 2.35 12.93 -11.10
CA GLU A 107 2.57 13.07 -9.66
C GLU A 107 1.29 13.60 -9.00
N ALA A 108 0.76 12.84 -8.04
CA ALA A 108 -0.44 13.24 -7.30
C ALA A 108 -0.44 12.68 -5.87
N ASP A 109 -1.08 13.43 -4.99
CA ASP A 109 -1.36 13.05 -3.61
C ASP A 109 -2.70 12.31 -3.54
N ALA A 110 -2.70 11.06 -3.09
CA ALA A 110 -3.92 10.25 -2.93
C ALA A 110 -4.97 10.89 -2.00
N GLU A 111 -4.55 11.82 -1.13
CA GLU A 111 -5.46 12.59 -0.28
C GLU A 111 -5.97 13.87 -0.95
N ASN A 112 -5.53 14.20 -2.16
CA ASN A 112 -5.95 15.38 -2.91
C ASN A 112 -5.74 15.16 -4.42
N LEU A 113 -6.56 14.29 -5.01
CA LEU A 113 -6.45 13.91 -6.41
C LEU A 113 -6.87 15.07 -7.34
N PRO A 114 -6.04 15.43 -8.35
CA PRO A 114 -6.26 16.59 -9.20
C PRO A 114 -7.27 16.34 -10.32
N TYR A 115 -8.30 15.53 -10.06
CA TYR A 115 -9.33 15.16 -11.04
C TYR A 115 -10.70 15.63 -10.60
N ALA A 116 -11.57 15.90 -11.58
CA ALA A 116 -12.96 16.20 -11.33
C ALA A 116 -13.71 15.00 -10.74
N ASP A 117 -14.85 15.26 -10.10
CA ASP A 117 -15.73 14.23 -9.60
C ASP A 117 -16.19 13.31 -10.75
N ALA A 118 -16.35 12.02 -10.45
CA ALA A 118 -16.87 11.02 -11.39
C ALA A 118 -16.09 10.97 -12.73
N SER A 119 -14.75 11.05 -12.69
CA SER A 119 -13.88 11.07 -13.88
C SER A 119 -13.47 9.68 -14.37
N PHE A 120 -13.51 8.66 -13.52
CA PHE A 120 -12.98 7.33 -13.80
C PHE A 120 -14.04 6.25 -13.67
N ASP A 121 -14.02 5.28 -14.57
CA ASP A 121 -14.86 4.08 -14.50
C ASP A 121 -14.40 3.16 -13.39
N VAL A 122 -13.07 3.03 -13.24
CA VAL A 122 -12.43 2.24 -12.20
C VAL A 122 -11.33 3.04 -11.51
N VAL A 123 -11.27 2.95 -10.17
CA VAL A 123 -10.19 3.48 -9.33
C VAL A 123 -9.59 2.33 -8.56
N LEU A 124 -8.29 2.10 -8.67
CA LEU A 124 -7.66 0.97 -8.00
C LEU A 124 -6.39 1.38 -7.25
N SER A 125 -5.96 0.52 -6.31
CA SER A 125 -4.68 0.65 -5.61
C SER A 125 -4.22 -0.71 -5.09
N THR A 126 -2.96 -1.04 -5.34
CA THR A 126 -2.31 -2.24 -4.81
C THR A 126 -1.24 -1.88 -3.80
N PHE A 127 -1.53 -2.08 -2.52
CA PHE A 127 -0.65 -1.83 -1.36
C PHE A 127 -0.16 -0.39 -1.19
N GLY A 128 -0.58 0.55 -2.04
CA GLY A 128 -0.12 1.93 -2.00
C GLY A 128 -0.95 2.81 -1.08
N VAL A 129 -2.25 2.94 -1.35
CA VAL A 129 -3.15 3.85 -0.62
C VAL A 129 -3.22 3.58 0.88
N MET A 130 -2.97 2.35 1.32
CA MET A 130 -2.97 1.98 2.74
C MET A 130 -1.94 2.74 3.57
N PHE A 131 -0.91 3.31 2.95
CA PHE A 131 0.12 4.10 3.63
C PHE A 131 -0.21 5.59 3.75
N THR A 132 -1.36 6.04 3.24
CA THR A 132 -1.77 7.44 3.42
C THR A 132 -2.01 7.75 4.89
N PRO A 133 -1.48 8.87 5.43
CA PRO A 133 -1.67 9.20 6.84
C PRO A 133 -3.12 9.56 7.16
N ASN A 134 -3.84 10.23 6.27
CA ASN A 134 -5.26 10.53 6.41
C ASN A 134 -6.10 9.55 5.56
N GLN A 135 -6.35 8.37 6.13
CA GLN A 135 -7.03 7.26 5.44
C GLN A 135 -8.45 7.65 4.99
N GLU A 136 -9.18 8.42 5.79
CA GLU A 136 -10.52 8.91 5.47
C GLU A 136 -10.52 9.86 4.27
N LYS A 137 -9.49 10.71 4.19
CA LYS A 137 -9.37 11.65 3.08
C LYS A 137 -9.05 10.91 1.77
N ALA A 138 -8.13 9.95 1.81
CA ALA A 138 -7.79 9.13 0.67
C ALA A 138 -8.99 8.31 0.15
N ALA A 139 -9.72 7.64 1.02
CA ALA A 139 -10.92 6.89 0.64
C ALA A 139 -12.02 7.78 0.05
N ARG A 140 -12.20 8.99 0.61
CA ARG A 140 -13.13 9.98 0.09
C ARG A 140 -12.73 10.45 -1.32
N GLU A 141 -11.44 10.72 -1.57
CA GLU A 141 -10.94 11.13 -2.87
C GLU A 141 -11.11 10.01 -3.91
N MET A 142 -10.74 8.76 -3.58
CA MET A 142 -10.99 7.62 -4.46
C MET A 142 -12.48 7.48 -4.80
N SER A 143 -13.36 7.65 -3.80
CA SER A 143 -14.80 7.62 -4.02
C SER A 143 -15.28 8.80 -4.87
N ARG A 144 -14.73 10.00 -4.67
CA ARG A 144 -15.13 11.21 -5.40
C ARG A 144 -14.83 11.11 -6.89
N VAL A 145 -13.63 10.65 -7.24
CA VAL A 145 -13.20 10.59 -8.64
C VAL A 145 -13.75 9.37 -9.40
N CYS A 146 -14.18 8.33 -8.70
CA CYS A 146 -14.85 7.18 -9.31
C CYS A 146 -16.28 7.58 -9.72
N LYS A 147 -16.77 7.15 -10.87
CA LYS A 147 -18.15 7.39 -11.34
C LYS A 147 -19.17 6.65 -10.47
N PRO A 148 -20.41 7.19 -10.30
CA PRO A 148 -21.52 6.37 -9.82
C PRO A 148 -21.69 5.13 -10.70
N GLY A 149 -21.87 3.94 -10.07
CA GLY A 149 -21.89 2.66 -10.78
C GLY A 149 -20.52 2.12 -11.20
N GLY A 150 -19.46 2.90 -11.07
CA GLY A 150 -18.08 2.48 -11.28
C GLY A 150 -17.54 1.59 -10.15
N GLN A 151 -16.29 1.19 -10.25
CA GLN A 151 -15.70 0.24 -9.31
C GLN A 151 -14.46 0.81 -8.62
N ILE A 152 -14.25 0.41 -7.35
CA ILE A 152 -13.01 0.67 -6.62
C ILE A 152 -12.38 -0.68 -6.28
N GLY A 153 -11.15 -0.90 -6.75
CA GLY A 153 -10.39 -2.12 -6.53
C GLY A 153 -9.24 -1.91 -5.55
N LEU A 154 -9.12 -2.77 -4.55
CA LEU A 154 -8.07 -2.64 -3.52
C LEU A 154 -7.37 -3.96 -3.26
N ALA A 155 -6.06 -3.91 -3.05
CA ALA A 155 -5.30 -4.98 -2.43
C ALA A 155 -4.52 -4.41 -1.25
N ASN A 156 -4.79 -4.90 -0.02
CA ASN A 156 -4.22 -4.37 1.21
C ASN A 156 -3.80 -5.48 2.16
N TRP A 157 -2.59 -5.36 2.76
CA TRP A 157 -2.08 -6.32 3.73
C TRP A 157 -2.95 -6.39 4.98
N THR A 158 -3.28 -7.62 5.41
CA THR A 158 -4.03 -7.83 6.67
C THR A 158 -3.15 -7.64 7.90
N PRO A 159 -3.73 -7.24 9.05
CA PRO A 159 -2.97 -7.04 10.31
C PRO A 159 -2.31 -8.30 10.85
N SER A 160 -2.86 -9.50 10.55
CA SER A 160 -2.37 -10.80 11.03
C SER A 160 -1.46 -11.52 10.02
N GLY A 161 -1.36 -11.03 8.78
CA GLY A 161 -0.44 -11.55 7.79
C GLY A 161 1.02 -11.15 8.08
N PHE A 162 1.96 -11.77 7.36
CA PHE A 162 3.39 -11.52 7.56
C PHE A 162 3.78 -10.04 7.50
N ILE A 163 3.25 -9.29 6.53
CA ILE A 163 3.54 -7.83 6.42
C ILE A 163 2.85 -7.04 7.55
N GLY A 164 1.66 -7.43 8.00
CA GLY A 164 1.02 -6.80 9.16
C GLY A 164 1.84 -6.99 10.44
N GLU A 165 2.35 -8.19 10.67
CA GLU A 165 3.25 -8.48 11.81
C GLU A 165 4.60 -7.76 11.67
N LEU A 166 5.12 -7.63 10.43
CA LEU A 166 6.30 -6.81 10.14
C LEU A 166 6.10 -5.35 10.58
N PHE A 167 4.95 -4.74 10.27
CA PHE A 167 4.66 -3.36 10.69
C PHE A 167 4.61 -3.23 12.21
N LYS A 168 4.00 -4.19 12.90
CA LYS A 168 3.97 -4.21 14.37
C LYS A 168 5.38 -4.34 14.95
N LEU A 169 6.19 -5.21 14.37
CA LEU A 169 7.57 -5.43 14.81
C LEU A 169 8.41 -4.17 14.66
N ILE A 170 8.40 -3.54 13.48
CA ILE A 170 9.12 -2.28 13.24
C ILE A 170 8.63 -1.18 14.19
N GLY A 171 7.31 -1.12 14.44
CA GLY A 171 6.71 -0.15 15.35
C GLY A 171 7.17 -0.27 16.81
N ARG A 172 7.73 -1.40 17.25
CA ARG A 172 8.35 -1.55 18.59
C ARG A 172 9.68 -0.81 18.68
N TYR A 173 10.42 -0.74 17.59
CA TYR A 173 11.69 -0.06 17.49
C TYR A 173 11.54 1.42 17.13
N ILE A 174 10.60 1.71 16.23
CA ILE A 174 10.29 3.05 15.75
C ILE A 174 8.79 3.26 15.84
N PRO A 175 8.30 3.81 16.96
CA PRO A 175 6.88 4.06 17.14
C PRO A 175 6.32 4.96 16.04
N PRO A 176 5.12 4.65 15.52
CA PRO A 176 4.46 5.50 14.54
C PRO A 176 4.12 6.87 15.16
N PRO A 177 3.97 7.91 14.33
CA PRO A 177 3.55 9.23 14.80
C PRO A 177 2.20 9.14 15.53
N ALA A 178 2.06 9.90 16.64
CA ALA A 178 0.82 9.92 17.40
C ALA A 178 -0.37 10.36 16.53
N GLY A 179 -1.50 9.68 16.67
CA GLY A 179 -2.74 9.97 15.93
C GLY A 179 -2.79 9.43 14.50
N VAL A 180 -1.73 8.77 14.01
CA VAL A 180 -1.73 8.12 12.70
C VAL A 180 -2.21 6.68 12.85
N LYS A 181 -3.23 6.31 12.07
CA LYS A 181 -3.77 4.94 12.05
C LYS A 181 -2.80 3.98 11.36
N SER A 182 -2.78 2.72 11.83
CA SER A 182 -1.97 1.68 11.20
C SER A 182 -2.36 1.46 9.72
N PRO A 183 -1.41 1.36 8.79
CA PRO A 183 -1.68 0.99 7.40
C PRO A 183 -2.46 -0.31 7.26
N SER A 184 -2.18 -1.30 8.12
CA SER A 184 -2.80 -2.62 8.04
C SER A 184 -4.31 -2.63 8.35
N LEU A 185 -4.89 -1.53 8.85
CA LEU A 185 -6.34 -1.40 9.01
C LEU A 185 -7.08 -1.47 7.67
N TRP A 186 -6.47 -0.99 6.58
CA TRP A 186 -7.00 -1.18 5.23
C TRP A 186 -7.13 -2.65 4.82
N GLY A 187 -6.45 -3.55 5.51
CA GLY A 187 -6.57 -5.00 5.37
C GLY A 187 -7.65 -5.61 6.26
N THR A 188 -8.64 -4.83 6.71
CA THR A 188 -9.80 -5.29 7.47
C THR A 188 -11.10 -4.84 6.80
N GLU A 189 -12.07 -5.74 6.71
CA GLU A 189 -13.37 -5.45 6.09
C GLU A 189 -14.12 -4.37 6.87
N GLU A 190 -14.07 -4.43 8.21
CA GLU A 190 -14.73 -3.47 9.09
C GLU A 190 -14.26 -2.04 8.78
N HIS A 191 -12.95 -1.82 8.76
CA HIS A 191 -12.40 -0.49 8.50
C HIS A 191 -12.69 0.01 7.07
N LEU A 192 -12.67 -0.87 6.08
CA LEU A 192 -13.08 -0.50 4.71
C LEU A 192 -14.54 -0.08 4.65
N ARG A 193 -15.43 -0.76 5.40
CA ARG A 193 -16.85 -0.34 5.50
C ARG A 193 -17.00 1.02 6.19
N GLU A 194 -16.15 1.35 7.18
CA GLU A 194 -16.12 2.68 7.78
C GLU A 194 -15.65 3.74 6.77
N LEU A 195 -14.54 3.49 6.05
CA LEU A 195 -13.94 4.43 5.12
C LEU A 195 -14.83 4.75 3.92
N PHE A 196 -15.41 3.74 3.29
CA PHE A 196 -16.20 3.89 2.06
C PHE A 196 -17.72 3.98 2.32
N GLY A 197 -18.20 3.48 3.43
CA GLY A 197 -19.55 3.53 4.02
C GLY A 197 -20.69 3.87 3.05
N LYS A 198 -21.07 5.14 3.01
CA LYS A 198 -22.18 5.64 2.19
C LYS A 198 -22.00 5.48 0.67
N HIS A 199 -20.77 5.27 0.23
CA HIS A 199 -20.43 5.12 -1.20
C HIS A 199 -20.51 3.66 -1.67
N ILE A 200 -20.67 2.70 -0.77
CA ILE A 200 -20.75 1.27 -1.11
C ILE A 200 -22.15 0.93 -1.65
N GLY A 201 -22.21 0.44 -2.90
CA GLY A 201 -23.34 -0.31 -3.42
C GLY A 201 -23.23 -1.79 -3.01
N THR A 202 -22.16 -2.46 -3.48
CA THR A 202 -21.75 -3.80 -3.05
C THR A 202 -20.27 -3.76 -2.68
N MET A 203 -19.82 -4.67 -1.83
CA MET A 203 -18.41 -4.87 -1.50
C MET A 203 -18.13 -6.37 -1.43
N GLU A 204 -17.31 -6.85 -2.36
CA GLU A 204 -16.81 -8.21 -2.40
C GLU A 204 -15.42 -8.24 -1.82
N VAL A 205 -15.16 -9.18 -0.92
CA VAL A 205 -13.88 -9.30 -0.20
C VAL A 205 -13.37 -10.73 -0.31
N GLN A 206 -12.15 -10.88 -0.81
CA GLN A 206 -11.46 -12.16 -0.85
C GLN A 206 -10.15 -12.09 -0.07
N ARG A 207 -9.88 -13.10 0.77
CA ARG A 207 -8.59 -13.28 1.43
C ARG A 207 -7.67 -14.05 0.51
N LYS A 208 -6.56 -13.44 0.15
CA LYS A 208 -5.56 -14.03 -0.73
C LYS A 208 -4.18 -14.00 -0.06
N ASN A 209 -3.25 -14.77 -0.60
CA ASN A 209 -1.87 -14.76 -0.15
C ASN A 209 -0.94 -14.43 -1.31
N PHE A 210 -0.09 -13.41 -1.11
CA PHE A 210 1.13 -13.29 -1.88
C PHE A 210 2.23 -14.07 -1.19
N VAL A 211 3.03 -14.82 -1.92
CA VAL A 211 4.12 -15.62 -1.34
C VAL A 211 5.46 -14.97 -1.67
N PHE A 212 6.10 -14.40 -0.66
CA PHE A 212 7.48 -13.93 -0.76
C PHE A 212 8.43 -15.11 -0.95
N ARG A 213 9.25 -15.04 -2.00
CA ARG A 213 10.22 -16.08 -2.36
C ARG A 213 11.61 -15.48 -2.45
N TYR A 214 12.49 -15.90 -1.56
CA TYR A 214 13.89 -15.48 -1.51
C TYR A 214 14.80 -16.69 -1.32
N ARG A 215 16.09 -16.54 -1.62
CA ARG A 215 17.08 -17.61 -1.46
C ARG A 215 17.15 -18.09 -0.01
N THR A 216 17.11 -17.16 0.93
CA THR A 216 17.10 -17.41 2.39
C THR A 216 16.36 -16.27 3.09
N PRO A 217 15.96 -16.40 4.37
CA PRO A 217 15.49 -15.27 5.18
C PRO A 217 16.48 -14.10 5.24
N GLN A 218 17.80 -14.39 5.28
CA GLN A 218 18.83 -13.35 5.24
C GLN A 218 18.82 -12.58 3.92
N HIS A 219 18.73 -13.27 2.78
CA HIS A 219 18.63 -12.62 1.46
C HIS A 219 17.39 -11.72 1.35
N TRP A 220 16.26 -12.12 1.97
CA TRP A 220 15.08 -11.27 2.07
C TRP A 220 15.37 -10.00 2.89
N LEU A 221 15.97 -10.16 4.08
CA LEU A 221 16.29 -9.03 4.95
C LEU A 221 17.24 -8.04 4.25
N ASP A 222 18.29 -8.54 3.62
CA ASP A 222 19.28 -7.71 2.91
C ASP A 222 18.63 -6.93 1.76
N THR A 223 17.73 -7.60 1.00
CA THR A 223 16.97 -6.97 -0.09
C THR A 223 16.05 -5.88 0.45
N PHE A 224 15.28 -6.16 1.50
CA PHE A 224 14.35 -5.18 2.07
C PHE A 224 15.08 -4.03 2.74
N ARG A 225 16.17 -4.30 3.48
CA ARG A 225 17.00 -3.27 4.09
C ARG A 225 17.63 -2.33 3.05
N THR A 226 17.97 -2.84 1.88
CA THR A 226 18.60 -2.05 0.80
C THR A 226 17.57 -1.28 -0.02
N TYR A 227 16.46 -1.92 -0.42
CA TYR A 227 15.57 -1.41 -1.47
C TYR A 227 14.20 -0.97 -0.97
N TYR A 228 13.69 -1.53 0.14
CA TYR A 228 12.40 -1.15 0.69
C TYR A 228 12.54 0.09 1.58
N GLY A 229 12.17 1.25 1.05
CA GLY A 229 12.43 2.56 1.67
C GLY A 229 12.06 2.68 3.15
N PRO A 230 10.86 2.28 3.60
CA PRO A 230 10.52 2.30 5.02
C PRO A 230 11.47 1.49 5.91
N MET A 231 11.91 0.31 5.48
CA MET A 231 12.86 -0.50 6.23
C MET A 231 14.27 0.09 6.18
N HIS A 232 14.68 0.59 5.02
CA HIS A 232 15.95 1.31 4.86
C HIS A 232 16.06 2.47 5.87
N LYS A 233 15.01 3.30 5.96
CA LYS A 233 14.95 4.41 6.93
C LYS A 233 14.86 3.93 8.38
N ALA A 234 14.15 2.84 8.64
CA ALA A 234 14.07 2.26 9.98
C ALA A 234 15.45 1.85 10.49
N PHE A 235 16.22 1.10 9.70
CA PHE A 235 17.59 0.74 10.07
C PHE A 235 18.50 1.97 10.24
N GLY A 236 18.40 2.97 9.36
CA GLY A 236 19.19 4.19 9.44
C GLY A 236 18.90 5.08 10.65
N ALA A 237 17.76 4.90 11.32
CA ALA A 237 17.38 5.65 12.52
C ALA A 237 17.83 4.99 13.84
N LEU A 238 18.36 3.76 13.78
CA LEU A 238 18.76 2.96 14.93
C LEU A 238 20.27 2.92 15.10
N ASP A 239 20.73 2.78 16.36
CA ASP A 239 22.14 2.49 16.64
C ASP A 239 22.50 1.04 16.25
N ALA A 240 23.80 0.69 16.27
CA ALA A 240 24.27 -0.62 15.82
C ALA A 240 23.63 -1.78 16.59
N ALA A 241 23.52 -1.69 17.92
CA ALA A 241 22.94 -2.74 18.75
C ALA A 241 21.45 -2.93 18.49
N GLN A 242 20.73 -1.83 18.27
CA GLN A 242 19.33 -1.84 17.91
C GLN A 242 19.12 -2.41 16.47
N GLN A 243 20.02 -2.08 15.53
CA GLN A 243 19.98 -2.66 14.18
C GLN A 243 20.16 -4.18 14.20
N ASP A 244 21.11 -4.69 15.00
CA ASP A 244 21.32 -6.14 15.16
C ASP A 244 20.10 -6.82 15.79
N SER A 245 19.51 -6.18 16.80
CA SER A 245 18.30 -6.69 17.45
C SER A 245 17.10 -6.73 16.48
N LEU A 246 16.88 -5.65 15.73
CA LEU A 246 15.83 -5.59 14.72
C LEU A 246 16.04 -6.65 13.63
N ALA A 247 17.27 -6.80 13.13
CA ALA A 247 17.63 -7.80 12.14
C ALA A 247 17.31 -9.22 12.62
N ALA A 248 17.72 -9.56 13.85
CA ALA A 248 17.45 -10.85 14.46
C ALA A 248 15.94 -11.13 14.61
N ASP A 249 15.17 -10.13 15.05
CA ASP A 249 13.71 -10.24 15.21
C ASP A 249 13.01 -10.39 13.85
N LEU A 250 13.44 -9.69 12.80
CA LEU A 250 12.91 -9.80 11.44
C LEU A 250 13.17 -11.19 10.85
N ILE A 251 14.38 -11.74 11.03
CA ILE A 251 14.70 -13.11 10.61
C ILE A 251 13.83 -14.12 11.36
N ARG A 252 13.64 -13.95 12.66
CA ARG A 252 12.79 -14.82 13.48
C ARG A 252 11.32 -14.76 13.01
N LEU A 253 10.82 -13.57 12.71
CA LEU A 253 9.49 -13.39 12.15
C LEU A 253 9.36 -14.09 10.79
N ALA A 254 10.33 -13.90 9.90
CA ALA A 254 10.33 -14.60 8.61
C ALA A 254 10.32 -16.11 8.78
N GLN A 255 11.09 -16.66 9.72
CA GLN A 255 11.14 -18.09 10.02
C GLN A 255 9.80 -18.64 10.55
N GLN A 256 9.07 -17.87 11.37
CA GLN A 256 7.75 -18.26 11.89
C GLN A 256 6.71 -18.46 10.77
N PHE A 257 6.78 -17.65 9.72
CA PHE A 257 5.87 -17.76 8.58
C PHE A 257 6.41 -18.65 7.44
N ASN A 258 7.68 -19.05 7.50
CA ASN A 258 8.32 -19.79 6.42
C ASN A 258 7.75 -21.20 6.27
N ARG A 259 7.35 -21.54 5.06
CA ARG A 259 6.85 -22.89 4.69
C ARG A 259 7.88 -23.74 3.95
N ALA A 260 9.09 -23.23 3.73
CA ALA A 260 10.18 -23.97 3.13
C ALA A 260 11.00 -24.70 4.23
N HIS A 261 11.53 -25.89 3.90
CA HIS A 261 12.32 -26.73 4.80
C HIS A 261 13.72 -27.02 4.24
N ASP A 262 14.11 -26.32 3.17
CA ASP A 262 15.36 -26.49 2.40
C ASP A 262 16.33 -25.31 2.54
N GLY A 263 16.10 -24.45 3.54
CA GLY A 263 16.88 -23.23 3.76
C GLY A 263 16.40 -22.01 2.93
N ALA A 264 15.53 -22.21 1.95
CA ALA A 264 14.91 -21.12 1.20
C ALA A 264 13.86 -20.39 2.04
N MET A 265 13.48 -19.21 1.59
CA MET A 265 12.35 -18.47 2.14
C MET A 265 11.13 -18.59 1.22
N ARG A 266 10.02 -19.12 1.75
CA ARG A 266 8.71 -19.17 1.10
C ARG A 266 7.64 -18.78 2.11
N VAL A 267 7.42 -17.47 2.23
CA VAL A 267 6.58 -16.86 3.25
C VAL A 267 5.30 -16.31 2.64
N PRO A 268 4.12 -16.89 2.94
CA PRO A 268 2.84 -16.32 2.56
C PRO A 268 2.57 -15.07 3.40
N SER A 269 2.04 -14.03 2.75
CA SER A 269 1.50 -12.85 3.40
C SER A 269 0.07 -12.65 2.94
N GLU A 270 -0.86 -12.69 3.88
CA GLU A 270 -2.28 -12.51 3.59
C GLU A 270 -2.57 -11.03 3.26
N TYR A 271 -3.43 -10.85 2.25
CA TYR A 271 -4.00 -9.56 1.90
C TYR A 271 -5.49 -9.70 1.58
N LEU A 272 -6.24 -8.62 1.70
CA LEU A 272 -7.59 -8.53 1.17
C LEU A 272 -7.52 -8.03 -0.28
N GLU A 273 -8.15 -8.76 -1.19
CA GLU A 273 -8.57 -8.27 -2.49
C GLU A 273 -10.02 -7.85 -2.39
N VAL A 274 -10.31 -6.60 -2.73
CA VAL A 274 -11.61 -5.99 -2.51
C VAL A 274 -12.10 -5.31 -3.78
N VAL A 275 -13.34 -5.58 -4.15
CA VAL A 275 -14.06 -4.90 -5.22
C VAL A 275 -15.29 -4.22 -4.63
N ILE A 276 -15.31 -2.89 -4.70
CA ILE A 276 -16.43 -2.06 -4.28
C ILE A 276 -17.11 -1.52 -5.53
N LYS A 277 -18.40 -1.79 -5.69
CA LYS A 277 -19.23 -1.08 -6.67
C LYS A 277 -19.79 0.17 -6.02
N ARG A 278 -19.43 1.34 -6.59
CA ARG A 278 -19.89 2.63 -6.07
C ARG A 278 -21.37 2.84 -6.35
N ARG A 279 -22.10 3.38 -5.36
CA ARG A 279 -23.48 3.90 -5.56
C ARG A 279 -23.50 5.08 -6.51
#